data_8c2ffb52c577bd298bb723765e1c6259
#
_entry.id   8c2ffb52c577bd298bb723765e1c6259
#
_cell.length_a   1.000
_cell.length_b   1.000
_cell.length_c   1.000
_cell.angle_alpha   90.00
_cell.angle_beta   90.00
_cell.angle_gamma   90.00
#
_symmetry.space_group_name_H-M   'P 1'
#
loop_
_entity.id
_entity.type
_entity.pdbx_description
1 polymer ?
#
loop_
_entity_poly.entity_id
_entity_poly.type
_entity_poly.pdbx_seq_one_letter_code
_entity_poly.pdbx_strand_id
1 'polypeptide(L)'
;MTVKENQCRMVDAKIWVDADACPNAIKEILYRAAERMPVMVSLVANQALQVPRSQYIRSVQVPSGFDVADNHIVEKSKPGDLVVTADIPLAAALIARGRIVLNPRGELYSEENIRERLNMRDFLDTL
;
A
#
# COMPACT_ATOMS: atom_id res chain seq x y z
N MET A 1 -17.48 25.18 2.98
CA MET A 1 -16.22 25.10 3.71
C MET A 1 -15.88 23.66 4.08
N THR A 2 -16.73 23.01 4.80
CA THR A 2 -16.48 21.64 5.24
C THR A 2 -16.29 20.65 4.11
N VAL A 3 -17.09 20.77 3.05
CA VAL A 3 -16.95 19.89 1.88
C VAL A 3 -15.60 20.09 1.21
N LYS A 4 -15.16 21.34 1.10
CA LYS A 4 -13.88 21.68 0.49
C LYS A 4 -12.72 21.17 1.34
N GLU A 5 -12.81 21.27 2.66
CA GLU A 5 -11.81 20.76 3.57
C GLU A 5 -11.72 19.22 3.48
N ASN A 6 -12.85 18.54 3.38
CA ASN A 6 -12.87 17.09 3.24
C ASN A 6 -12.25 16.67 1.92
N GLN A 7 -12.49 17.40 0.84
CA GLN A 7 -11.86 17.12 -0.45
C GLN A 7 -10.36 17.28 -0.37
N CYS A 8 -9.87 18.32 0.33
CA CYS A 8 -8.44 18.51 0.51
C CYS A 8 -7.79 17.35 1.28
N ARG A 9 -8.46 16.85 2.31
CA ARG A 9 -7.97 15.71 3.06
C ARG A 9 -7.88 14.46 2.21
N MET A 10 -8.88 14.22 1.37
CA MET A 10 -8.89 13.07 0.46
C MET A 10 -7.77 13.18 -0.57
N VAL A 11 -7.52 14.38 -1.07
CA VAL A 11 -6.45 14.63 -2.04
C VAL A 11 -5.08 14.43 -1.41
N ASP A 12 -4.95 14.77 -0.13
CA ASP A 12 -3.68 14.63 0.58
C ASP A 12 -3.36 13.18 0.94
N ALA A 13 -4.36 12.32 1.08
CA ALA A 13 -4.14 10.91 1.33
C ALA A 13 -3.55 10.25 0.07
N LYS A 14 -2.61 9.36 0.28
CA LYS A 14 -1.91 8.67 -0.81
C LYS A 14 -2.13 7.17 -0.73
N ILE A 15 -1.96 6.52 -1.87
CA ILE A 15 -2.00 5.07 -1.96
C ILE A 15 -0.59 4.58 -2.28
N TRP A 16 -0.08 3.69 -1.46
CA TRP A 16 1.22 3.05 -1.64
C TRP A 16 0.99 1.60 -2.03
N VAL A 17 1.73 1.13 -3.01
CA VAL A 17 1.58 -0.24 -3.51
C VAL A 17 2.91 -0.96 -3.38
N ASP A 18 2.89 -2.11 -2.69
CA ASP A 18 4.01 -3.04 -2.67
C ASP A 18 3.97 -3.80 -3.99
N ALA A 19 4.58 -3.22 -5.01
CA ALA A 19 4.31 -3.58 -6.40
C ALA A 19 4.92 -4.91 -6.83
N ASP A 20 6.01 -5.33 -6.18
CA ASP A 20 6.65 -6.61 -6.52
C ASP A 20 5.74 -7.81 -6.23
N ALA A 21 4.83 -7.64 -5.28
CA ALA A 21 3.91 -8.71 -4.87
C ALA A 21 2.46 -8.44 -5.29
N CYS A 22 2.23 -7.45 -6.14
CA CYS A 22 0.87 -7.06 -6.54
C CYS A 22 0.58 -7.55 -7.97
N PRO A 23 -0.49 -8.32 -8.19
CA PRO A 23 -0.86 -8.76 -9.53
C PRO A 23 -1.18 -7.59 -10.47
N ASN A 24 -0.89 -7.76 -11.76
CA ASN A 24 -1.13 -6.72 -12.75
C ASN A 24 -2.59 -6.30 -12.83
N ALA A 25 -3.51 -7.25 -12.68
CA ALA A 25 -4.94 -6.95 -12.71
C ALA A 25 -5.33 -5.96 -11.61
N ILE A 26 -4.70 -6.09 -10.44
CA ILE A 26 -4.96 -5.20 -9.32
C ILE A 26 -4.33 -3.83 -9.56
N LYS A 27 -3.13 -3.80 -10.15
CA LYS A 27 -2.50 -2.53 -10.55
C LYS A 27 -3.38 -1.76 -11.50
N GLU A 28 -4.01 -2.43 -12.47
CA GLU A 28 -4.92 -1.79 -13.42
C GLU A 28 -6.11 -1.13 -12.72
N ILE A 29 -6.67 -1.81 -11.72
CA ILE A 29 -7.77 -1.26 -10.93
C ILE A 29 -7.31 0.00 -10.19
N LEU A 30 -6.11 -0.04 -9.61
CA LEU A 30 -5.55 1.11 -8.89
C LEU A 30 -5.27 2.28 -9.81
N TYR A 31 -4.83 2.02 -11.04
CA TYR A 31 -4.61 3.08 -12.02
C TYR A 31 -5.91 3.81 -12.36
N ARG A 32 -7.00 3.06 -12.54
CA ARG A 32 -8.31 3.66 -12.79
C ARG A 32 -8.81 4.45 -11.59
N ALA A 33 -8.58 3.92 -10.39
CA ALA A 33 -8.96 4.61 -9.17
C ALA A 33 -8.23 5.93 -9.02
N ALA A 34 -6.93 5.95 -9.35
CA ALA A 34 -6.12 7.16 -9.26
C ALA A 34 -6.68 8.27 -10.13
N GLU A 35 -7.09 7.95 -11.35
CA GLU A 35 -7.64 8.93 -12.27
C GLU A 35 -9.03 9.41 -11.84
N ARG A 36 -9.84 8.48 -11.33
CA ARG A 36 -11.22 8.79 -10.93
C ARG A 36 -11.28 9.62 -9.66
N MET A 37 -10.42 9.33 -8.70
CA MET A 37 -10.46 9.91 -7.37
C MET A 37 -9.43 11.03 -7.17
N PRO A 38 -8.73 11.48 -8.18
CA PRO A 38 -7.45 12.22 -8.21
C PRO A 38 -6.59 12.03 -6.95
N VAL A 39 -6.21 10.78 -6.71
CA VAL A 39 -5.37 10.42 -5.57
C VAL A 39 -4.03 9.88 -6.08
N MET A 40 -2.93 10.29 -5.45
CA MET A 40 -1.60 9.86 -5.84
C MET A 40 -1.40 8.39 -5.51
N VAL A 41 -0.99 7.60 -6.50
CA VAL A 41 -0.65 6.18 -6.32
C VAL A 41 0.84 6.03 -6.60
N SER A 42 1.58 5.54 -5.62
CA SER A 42 3.02 5.28 -5.71
C SER A 42 3.27 3.79 -5.66
N LEU A 43 3.83 3.24 -6.73
CA LEU A 43 4.17 1.83 -6.81
C LEU A 43 5.65 1.67 -6.49
N VAL A 44 5.93 1.00 -5.38
CA VAL A 44 7.29 0.80 -4.90
C VAL A 44 7.76 -0.59 -5.28
N ALA A 45 8.88 -0.68 -5.96
CA ALA A 45 9.40 -1.96 -6.45
C ALA A 45 10.92 -1.93 -6.54
N ASN A 46 11.52 -3.11 -6.57
CA ASN A 46 12.97 -3.27 -6.78
C ASN A 46 13.36 -3.04 -8.23
N GLN A 47 12.40 -3.11 -9.15
CA GLN A 47 12.62 -2.96 -10.58
C GLN A 47 11.87 -1.75 -11.09
N ALA A 48 12.36 -1.18 -12.20
CA ALA A 48 11.61 -0.14 -12.88
C ALA A 48 10.33 -0.72 -13.44
N LEU A 49 9.23 -0.05 -13.17
CA LEU A 49 7.92 -0.47 -13.67
C LEU A 49 7.44 0.51 -14.72
N GLN A 50 6.82 -0.02 -15.76
CA GLN A 50 6.13 0.82 -16.72
C GLN A 50 4.73 1.08 -16.17
N VAL A 51 4.46 2.36 -15.89
CA VAL A 51 3.17 2.79 -15.38
C VAL A 51 2.54 3.75 -16.38
N PRO A 52 1.20 3.88 -16.38
CA PRO A 52 0.54 4.84 -17.25
C PRO A 52 1.08 6.26 -17.02
N ARG A 53 1.10 7.06 -18.09
CA ARG A 53 1.51 8.44 -18.00
C ARG A 53 0.39 9.23 -17.33
N SER A 54 0.59 9.59 -16.07
CA SER A 54 -0.41 10.30 -15.28
C SER A 54 0.27 11.07 -14.16
N GLN A 55 -0.28 12.23 -13.82
CA GLN A 55 0.21 12.99 -12.68
C GLN A 55 -0.14 12.33 -11.35
N TYR A 56 -1.03 11.34 -11.36
CA TYR A 56 -1.48 10.67 -10.14
C TYR A 56 -0.85 9.29 -9.95
N ILE A 57 -0.04 8.84 -10.91
CA ILE A 57 0.56 7.51 -10.85
C ILE A 57 2.06 7.64 -11.04
N ARG A 58 2.83 7.10 -10.11
CA ARG A 58 4.28 7.11 -10.25
C ARG A 58 4.87 5.79 -9.81
N SER A 59 6.01 5.46 -10.42
CA SER A 59 6.81 4.32 -10.04
C SER A 59 7.98 4.79 -9.19
N VAL A 60 8.21 4.13 -8.07
CA VAL A 60 9.34 4.41 -7.19
C VAL A 60 10.22 3.18 -7.17
N GLN A 61 11.39 3.27 -7.80
CA GLN A 61 12.34 2.17 -7.80
C GLN A 61 13.24 2.30 -6.58
N VAL A 62 13.37 1.21 -5.82
CA VAL A 62 14.26 1.14 -4.67
C VAL A 62 15.32 0.08 -4.94
N PRO A 63 16.50 0.17 -4.27
CA PRO A 63 17.53 -0.85 -4.43
C PRO A 63 17.01 -2.24 -4.04
N SER A 64 17.57 -3.27 -4.66
CA SER A 64 17.31 -4.65 -4.27
C SER A 64 17.84 -4.89 -2.87
N GLY A 65 17.14 -5.72 -2.12
CA GLY A 65 17.57 -6.09 -0.79
C GLY A 65 16.37 -6.45 0.05
N PHE A 66 16.66 -7.18 1.12
CA PHE A 66 15.64 -7.62 2.06
C PHE A 66 15.03 -6.39 2.74
N ASP A 67 13.72 -6.31 2.71
CA ASP A 67 12.93 -5.26 3.37
C ASP A 67 13.16 -3.82 2.88
N VAL A 68 13.90 -3.61 1.78
CA VAL A 68 14.16 -2.25 1.31
C VAL A 68 12.87 -1.55 0.88
N ALA A 69 12.04 -2.23 0.08
CA ALA A 69 10.76 -1.67 -0.35
C ALA A 69 9.82 -1.47 0.84
N ASP A 70 9.78 -2.44 1.77
CA ASP A 70 8.94 -2.36 2.96
C ASP A 70 9.32 -1.14 3.81
N ASN A 71 10.60 -0.96 4.06
CA ASN A 71 11.08 0.17 4.86
C ASN A 71 10.77 1.51 4.18
N HIS A 72 10.87 1.56 2.86
CA HIS A 72 10.54 2.77 2.12
C HIS A 72 9.07 3.15 2.35
N ILE A 73 8.17 2.17 2.24
CA ILE A 73 6.74 2.41 2.45
C ILE A 73 6.47 2.86 3.88
N VAL A 74 7.06 2.19 4.86
CA VAL A 74 6.86 2.57 6.27
C VAL A 74 7.33 4.00 6.53
N GLU A 75 8.49 4.37 6.01
CA GLU A 75 9.06 5.70 6.26
C GLU A 75 8.31 6.81 5.53
N LYS A 76 7.91 6.57 4.29
CA LYS A 76 7.36 7.62 3.45
C LYS A 76 5.86 7.77 3.57
N SER A 77 5.14 6.72 3.95
CA SER A 77 3.70 6.82 4.15
C SER A 77 3.38 7.59 5.43
N LYS A 78 2.18 8.12 5.48
CA LYS A 78 1.70 8.93 6.61
C LYS A 78 0.42 8.31 7.18
N PRO A 79 0.11 8.58 8.45
CA PRO A 79 -1.17 8.12 9.01
C PRO A 79 -2.34 8.56 8.12
N GLY A 80 -3.25 7.63 7.85
CA GLY A 80 -4.37 7.87 6.95
C GLY A 80 -4.11 7.47 5.51
N ASP A 81 -2.86 7.20 5.14
CA ASP A 81 -2.56 6.67 3.80
C ASP A 81 -3.01 5.22 3.70
N LEU A 82 -3.34 4.81 2.48
CA LEU A 82 -3.71 3.45 2.16
C LEU A 82 -2.49 2.72 1.59
N VAL A 83 -2.26 1.50 2.05
CA VAL A 83 -1.18 0.66 1.53
C VAL A 83 -1.76 -0.66 1.06
N VAL A 84 -1.36 -1.08 -0.15
CA VAL A 84 -1.75 -2.37 -0.71
C VAL A 84 -0.55 -3.29 -0.66
N THR A 85 -0.64 -4.33 0.14
CA THR A 85 0.44 -5.31 0.30
C THR A 85 -0.10 -6.68 0.69
N ALA A 86 0.58 -7.74 0.24
CA ALA A 86 0.31 -9.10 0.67
C ALA A 86 1.22 -9.54 1.82
N ASP A 87 2.16 -8.70 2.19
CA ASP A 87 3.16 -9.02 3.24
C ASP A 87 2.55 -8.79 4.62
N ILE A 88 2.36 -9.87 5.38
CA ILE A 88 1.69 -9.81 6.68
C ILE A 88 2.49 -9.02 7.72
N PRO A 89 3.80 -9.23 7.89
CA PRO A 89 4.56 -8.42 8.83
C PRO A 89 4.57 -6.93 8.48
N LEU A 90 4.65 -6.59 7.20
CA LEU A 90 4.58 -5.20 6.77
C LEU A 90 3.21 -4.61 7.10
N ALA A 91 2.13 -5.35 6.82
CA ALA A 91 0.78 -4.90 7.12
C ALA A 91 0.62 -4.61 8.62
N ALA A 92 1.12 -5.51 9.47
CA ALA A 92 1.04 -5.33 10.92
C ALA A 92 1.78 -4.07 11.38
N ALA A 93 2.98 -3.83 10.84
CA ALA A 93 3.75 -2.64 11.18
C ALA A 93 3.02 -1.36 10.76
N LEU A 94 2.41 -1.36 9.58
CA LEU A 94 1.69 -0.20 9.07
C LEU A 94 0.43 0.09 9.87
N ILE A 95 -0.33 -0.94 10.23
CA ILE A 95 -1.54 -0.78 11.04
C ILE A 95 -1.19 -0.19 12.40
N ALA A 96 -0.12 -0.67 13.02
CA ALA A 96 0.34 -0.15 14.30
C ALA A 96 0.71 1.33 14.23
N ARG A 97 1.02 1.84 13.05
CA ARG A 97 1.39 3.23 12.81
C ARG A 97 0.26 4.06 12.21
N GLY A 98 -0.96 3.53 12.18
CA GLY A 98 -2.13 4.28 11.75
C GLY A 98 -2.38 4.29 10.25
N ARG A 99 -1.74 3.42 9.48
CA ARG A 99 -2.04 3.29 8.06
C ARG A 99 -3.19 2.33 7.86
N ILE A 100 -3.89 2.49 6.75
CA ILE A 100 -4.96 1.60 6.32
C ILE A 100 -4.36 0.62 5.34
N VAL A 101 -4.56 -0.67 5.54
CA VAL A 101 -3.91 -1.69 4.72
C VAL A 101 -4.93 -2.62 4.09
N LEU A 102 -4.80 -2.80 2.78
CA LEU A 102 -5.57 -3.78 2.00
C LEU A 102 -4.62 -4.83 1.45
N ASN A 103 -5.10 -6.07 1.36
CA ASN A 103 -4.37 -7.06 0.58
C ASN A 103 -4.75 -6.94 -0.90
N PRO A 104 -4.01 -7.59 -1.81
CA PRO A 104 -4.34 -7.51 -3.25
C PRO A 104 -5.68 -8.11 -3.63
N ARG A 105 -6.35 -8.83 -2.74
CA ARG A 105 -7.70 -9.34 -2.97
C ARG A 105 -8.76 -8.32 -2.63
N GLY A 106 -8.38 -7.18 -2.05
CA GLY A 106 -9.32 -6.16 -1.63
C GLY A 106 -9.82 -6.33 -0.20
N GLU A 107 -9.22 -7.22 0.56
CA GLU A 107 -9.61 -7.41 1.96
C GLU A 107 -8.88 -6.39 2.84
N LEU A 108 -9.63 -5.76 3.73
CA LEU A 108 -9.09 -4.79 4.67
C LEU A 108 -8.51 -5.51 5.88
N TYR A 109 -7.28 -5.18 6.24
CA TYR A 109 -6.69 -5.69 7.46
C TYR A 109 -7.08 -4.80 8.64
N SER A 110 -7.39 -5.42 9.78
CA SER A 110 -7.60 -4.75 11.06
C SER A 110 -6.55 -5.23 12.03
N GLU A 111 -6.44 -4.57 13.18
CA GLU A 111 -5.54 -5.02 14.23
C GLU A 111 -5.85 -6.45 14.64
N GLU A 112 -7.12 -6.78 14.71
CA GLU A 112 -7.57 -8.09 15.14
C GLU A 112 -7.22 -9.18 14.11
N ASN A 113 -7.61 -8.99 12.84
CA ASN A 113 -7.39 -10.03 11.85
C ASN A 113 -5.92 -10.16 11.46
N ILE A 114 -5.15 -9.08 11.54
CA ILE A 114 -3.72 -9.17 11.26
C ILE A 114 -2.98 -9.95 12.35
N ARG A 115 -3.43 -9.84 13.57
CA ARG A 115 -2.87 -10.63 14.67
C ARG A 115 -3.10 -12.11 14.46
N GLU A 116 -4.30 -12.48 14.04
CA GLU A 116 -4.62 -13.86 13.72
C GLU A 116 -3.75 -14.40 12.61
N ARG A 117 -3.54 -13.60 11.57
CA ARG A 117 -2.71 -14.01 10.43
C ARG A 117 -1.23 -14.15 10.81
N LEU A 118 -0.73 -13.28 11.67
CA LEU A 118 0.63 -13.39 12.18
C LEU A 118 0.79 -14.66 13.01
N ASN A 119 -0.16 -14.96 13.87
CA ASN A 119 -0.12 -16.15 14.71
C ASN A 119 -0.13 -17.42 13.85
N MET A 120 -0.96 -17.45 12.83
CA MET A 120 -1.03 -18.59 11.92
C MET A 120 0.28 -18.76 11.16
N ARG A 121 0.87 -17.66 10.68
CA ARG A 121 2.15 -17.69 9.99
C ARG A 121 3.24 -18.24 10.89
N ASP A 122 3.32 -17.74 12.12
CA ASP A 122 4.30 -18.20 13.09
C ASP A 122 4.12 -19.67 13.42
N PHE A 123 2.89 -20.11 13.56
CA PHE A 123 2.57 -21.52 13.81
C PHE A 123 3.05 -22.40 12.65
N LEU A 124 2.79 -21.99 11.42
CA LEU A 124 3.22 -22.76 10.25
C LEU A 124 4.73 -22.80 10.11
N ASP A 125 5.41 -21.70 10.47
CA ASP A 125 6.87 -21.64 10.40
C ASP A 125 7.53 -22.59 11.40
N THR A 126 6.85 -22.94 12.49
CA THR A 126 7.40 -23.87 13.49
C THR A 126 7.19 -25.33 13.11
N LEU A 127 6.39 -25.62 12.11
CA LEU A 127 6.17 -26.99 11.64
C LEU A 127 7.31 -27.46 10.73
#